data_9cb680bf9b86957479ffde9caddcb78c
#
_entry.id   9cb680bf9b86957479ffde9caddcb78c
#
_cell.length_a   1.000
_cell.length_b   1.000
_cell.length_c   1.000
_cell.angle_alpha   90.00
_cell.angle_beta   90.00
_cell.angle_gamma   90.00
#
_symmetry.space_group_name_H-M   'P 1'
#
loop_
_entity.id
_entity.type
_entity.pdbx_description
1 polymer ?
#
loop_
_entity_poly.entity_id
_entity_poly.type
_entity_poly.pdbx_seq_one_letter_code
_entity_poly.pdbx_strand_id
1 'polypeptide(L)'
;MWKKALLTSLVLLTGCLTLHGSYRITIEDKDGKPINTKLDLYAEGSGIYTVRNSMCSVYPGAIIRIRDSNTNQELKSESPYHCQ
;
A
#
# COMPACT_ATOMS: atom_id res chain seq x y z
N MET A 1 17.33 31.04 -18.07
CA MET A 1 17.48 30.43 -17.30
C MET A 1 16.48 30.06 -16.51
N TRP A 2 15.55 30.47 -16.32
CA TRP A 2 14.61 30.16 -15.59
C TRP A 2 13.89 29.02 -16.00
N LYS A 3 14.01 28.56 -16.96
CA LYS A 3 13.34 27.48 -17.34
C LYS A 3 13.50 26.38 -16.44
N LYS A 4 14.46 26.29 -15.66
CA LYS A 4 14.60 25.20 -14.83
C LYS A 4 13.55 25.12 -13.86
N ALA A 5 12.97 26.11 -13.42
CA ALA A 5 11.97 26.07 -12.41
C ALA A 5 10.77 25.28 -12.84
N LEU A 6 10.48 25.33 -14.06
CA LEU A 6 9.34 24.63 -14.56
C LEU A 6 9.47 23.16 -14.42
N LEU A 7 10.64 22.70 -14.66
CA LEU A 7 10.85 21.28 -14.58
C LEU A 7 10.61 20.75 -13.21
N THR A 8 10.96 21.53 -12.25
CA THR A 8 10.81 21.10 -10.89
C THR A 8 9.37 20.86 -10.54
N SER A 9 8.51 21.71 -11.00
CA SER A 9 7.12 21.54 -10.70
C SER A 9 6.55 20.27 -11.23
N LEU A 10 6.95 19.91 -12.39
CA LEU A 10 6.45 18.71 -12.98
C LEU A 10 6.81 17.49 -12.19
N VAL A 11 7.97 17.51 -11.65
CA VAL A 11 8.42 16.37 -10.87
C VAL A 11 7.54 16.16 -9.67
N LEU A 12 7.15 17.22 -9.02
CA LEU A 12 6.33 17.10 -7.87
C LEU A 12 4.99 16.49 -8.16
N LEU A 13 4.39 16.89 -9.23
CA LEU A 13 3.12 16.33 -9.59
C LEU A 13 3.21 14.87 -9.85
N THR A 14 4.25 14.49 -10.50
CA THR A 14 4.43 13.09 -10.80
C THR A 14 4.52 12.30 -9.52
N GLY A 15 5.25 12.80 -8.56
CA GLY A 15 5.42 12.07 -7.33
C GLY A 15 4.12 11.83 -6.59
N CYS A 16 3.17 12.72 -6.71
CA CYS A 16 1.92 12.54 -6.02
C CYS A 16 1.04 11.49 -6.64
N LEU A 17 1.20 11.29 -7.92
CA LEU A 17 0.32 10.41 -8.61
C LEU A 17 0.77 8.99 -8.71
N THR A 18 2.00 8.73 -8.37
CA THR A 18 2.49 7.41 -8.65
C THR A 18 2.82 6.64 -7.42
N LEU A 19 2.25 5.50 -7.33
CA LEU A 19 2.74 4.47 -6.47
C LEU A 19 3.44 3.51 -7.39
N HIS A 20 4.74 3.43 -7.28
CA HIS A 20 5.49 2.50 -8.08
C HIS A 20 6.04 1.45 -7.17
N GLY A 21 6.17 0.30 -7.61
CA GLY A 21 6.79 -0.75 -6.85
C GLY A 21 5.82 -1.86 -6.57
N SER A 22 6.36 -2.92 -6.05
CA SER A 22 5.60 -4.10 -5.69
C SER A 22 5.42 -4.12 -4.20
N TYR A 23 4.24 -4.45 -3.77
CA TYR A 23 3.92 -4.45 -2.35
C TYR A 23 3.37 -5.79 -1.93
N ARG A 24 3.71 -6.18 -0.73
CA ARG A 24 3.21 -7.40 -0.14
C ARG A 24 2.16 -7.01 0.89
N ILE A 25 1.04 -7.69 0.83
CA ILE A 25 -0.10 -7.34 1.67
C ILE A 25 -0.40 -8.48 2.60
N THR A 26 -0.45 -8.19 3.90
CA THR A 26 -0.75 -9.19 4.90
C THR A 26 -1.97 -8.74 5.69
N ILE A 27 -2.65 -9.71 6.29
CA ILE A 27 -3.89 -9.48 6.99
C ILE A 27 -3.75 -9.94 8.42
N GLU A 28 -4.15 -9.09 9.34
CA GLU A 28 -4.09 -9.39 10.77
C GLU A 28 -5.47 -9.20 11.38
N ASP A 29 -5.74 -9.87 12.46
CA ASP A 29 -6.99 -9.63 13.17
C ASP A 29 -6.84 -8.37 14.03
N LYS A 30 -7.88 -7.99 14.74
CA LYS A 30 -7.84 -6.75 15.50
C LYS A 30 -6.85 -6.79 16.63
N ASP A 31 -6.38 -7.96 17.01
CA ASP A 31 -5.37 -8.10 18.04
C ASP A 31 -3.96 -8.15 17.47
N GLY A 32 -3.84 -8.01 16.16
CA GLY A 32 -2.55 -8.00 15.50
C GLY A 32 -2.01 -9.36 15.14
N LYS A 33 -2.81 -10.40 15.24
CA LYS A 33 -2.37 -11.73 14.88
C LYS A 33 -2.63 -12.02 13.42
N PRO A 34 -1.69 -12.64 12.71
CA PRO A 34 -1.90 -12.92 11.31
C PRO A 34 -3.09 -13.82 11.06
N ILE A 35 -3.86 -13.48 10.05
CA ILE A 35 -4.97 -14.30 9.59
C ILE A 35 -4.50 -14.98 8.33
N ASN A 36 -4.71 -16.27 8.24
CA ASN A 36 -4.40 -17.04 7.03
C ASN A 36 -2.97 -16.80 6.54
N THR A 37 -2.01 -17.28 7.31
CA THR A 37 -0.61 -17.08 7.01
C THR A 37 -0.16 -17.73 5.72
N LYS A 38 -0.97 -18.56 5.11
CA LYS A 38 -0.64 -19.20 3.85
C LYS A 38 -1.01 -18.33 2.65
N LEU A 39 -1.69 -17.24 2.87
CA LEU A 39 -2.13 -16.40 1.80
C LEU A 39 -1.08 -15.33 1.54
N ASP A 40 -0.46 -15.37 0.38
CA ASP A 40 0.50 -14.35 -0.01
C ASP A 40 -0.14 -13.48 -1.07
N LEU A 41 -0.34 -12.23 -0.73
CA LEU A 41 -0.94 -11.27 -1.64
C LEU A 41 0.08 -10.24 -2.04
N TYR A 42 0.15 -9.98 -3.33
CA TYR A 42 1.04 -8.97 -3.86
C TYR A 42 0.25 -8.06 -4.80
N ALA A 43 0.64 -6.82 -4.86
CA ALA A 43 0.04 -5.88 -5.78
C ALA A 43 1.09 -4.88 -6.21
N GLU A 44 0.91 -4.32 -7.39
CA GLU A 44 1.83 -3.31 -7.89
C GLU A 44 1.13 -1.97 -7.92
N GLY A 45 1.82 -0.95 -7.49
CA GLY A 45 1.31 0.40 -7.56
C GLY A 45 -0.04 0.55 -6.90
N SER A 46 -0.95 1.19 -7.57
CA SER A 46 -2.27 1.45 -7.02
C SER A 46 -3.14 0.21 -6.89
N GLY A 47 -2.67 -0.92 -7.39
CA GLY A 47 -3.40 -2.18 -7.20
C GLY A 47 -3.57 -2.55 -5.74
N ILE A 48 -2.78 -1.94 -4.85
CA ILE A 48 -2.91 -2.19 -3.43
C ILE A 48 -4.31 -1.84 -2.93
N TYR A 49 -4.94 -0.84 -3.53
CA TYR A 49 -6.27 -0.44 -3.07
C TYR A 49 -7.32 -1.48 -3.37
N THR A 50 -7.21 -2.13 -4.51
CA THR A 50 -8.13 -3.19 -4.88
C THR A 50 -7.99 -4.38 -3.94
N VAL A 51 -6.75 -4.77 -3.65
CA VAL A 51 -6.51 -5.90 -2.76
C VAL A 51 -6.98 -5.55 -1.36
N ARG A 52 -6.65 -4.35 -0.89
CA ARG A 52 -7.08 -3.91 0.43
C ARG A 52 -8.59 -3.98 0.58
N ASN A 53 -9.30 -3.45 -0.40
CA ASN A 53 -10.76 -3.42 -0.31
C ASN A 53 -11.36 -4.80 -0.39
N SER A 54 -10.77 -5.67 -1.20
CA SER A 54 -11.24 -7.03 -1.30
C SER A 54 -11.03 -7.78 0.01
N MET A 55 -9.88 -7.57 0.63
CA MET A 55 -9.59 -8.27 1.87
C MET A 55 -10.47 -7.76 3.01
N CYS A 56 -10.76 -6.47 3.02
CA CYS A 56 -11.66 -5.94 4.03
C CYS A 56 -13.07 -6.49 3.86
N SER A 57 -13.45 -6.79 2.64
CA SER A 57 -14.75 -7.39 2.37
C SER A 57 -14.82 -8.82 2.90
N VAL A 58 -13.73 -9.54 2.77
CA VAL A 58 -13.68 -10.94 3.21
C VAL A 58 -13.46 -11.03 4.71
N TYR A 59 -12.68 -10.13 5.27
CA TYR A 59 -12.35 -10.14 6.69
C TYR A 59 -12.71 -8.81 7.33
N PRO A 60 -13.99 -8.57 7.60
CA PRO A 60 -14.39 -7.31 8.21
C PRO A 60 -13.72 -7.10 9.55
N GLY A 61 -13.26 -5.89 9.79
CA GLY A 61 -12.59 -5.58 11.05
C GLY A 61 -11.12 -5.94 11.10
N ALA A 62 -10.60 -6.51 10.03
CA ALA A 62 -9.19 -6.90 10.01
C ALA A 62 -8.28 -5.69 9.83
N ILE A 63 -7.01 -5.90 10.05
CA ILE A 63 -6.00 -4.88 9.82
C ILE A 63 -5.16 -5.33 8.63
N ILE A 64 -5.06 -4.48 7.64
CA ILE A 64 -4.33 -4.78 6.43
C ILE A 64 -2.99 -4.06 6.50
N ARG A 65 -1.91 -4.81 6.35
CA ARG A 65 -0.58 -4.21 6.31
C ARG A 65 0.00 -4.33 4.93
N ILE A 66 0.54 -3.23 4.45
CA ILE A 66 1.10 -3.14 3.11
C ILE A 66 2.56 -2.80 3.25
N ARG A 67 3.43 -3.68 2.76
CA ARG A 67 4.86 -3.50 2.85
C ARG A 67 5.49 -3.59 1.49
N ASP A 68 6.55 -2.82 1.31
CA ASP A 68 7.32 -2.88 0.09
C ASP A 68 7.95 -4.28 0.01
N SER A 69 7.77 -4.96 -1.10
CA SER A 69 8.22 -6.34 -1.21
C SER A 69 9.74 -6.46 -1.28
N ASN A 70 10.44 -5.39 -1.62
CA ASN A 70 11.89 -5.43 -1.69
C ASN A 70 12.55 -5.08 -0.37
N THR A 71 12.03 -4.09 0.34
CA THR A 71 12.65 -3.62 1.56
C THR A 71 11.93 -4.10 2.81
N ASN A 72 10.72 -4.60 2.66
CA ASN A 72 9.85 -5.02 3.75
C ASN A 72 9.44 -3.87 4.67
N GLN A 73 9.62 -2.66 4.22
CA GLN A 73 9.19 -1.51 4.99
C GLN A 73 7.72 -1.22 4.76
N GLU A 74 7.04 -0.86 5.81
CA GLU A 74 5.62 -0.57 5.72
C GLU A 74 5.39 0.72 4.95
N LEU A 75 4.36 0.74 4.12
CA LEU A 75 4.02 1.92 3.34
C LEU A 75 3.24 2.86 4.26
N LYS A 76 3.91 3.81 4.84
CA LYS A 76 3.37 4.61 5.93
C LYS A 76 2.09 5.34 5.63
N SER A 77 1.89 5.75 4.42
CA SER A 77 0.69 6.52 4.09
C SER A 77 -0.55 5.64 4.01
N GLU A 78 -0.36 4.32 3.82
CA GLU A 78 -1.49 3.43 3.59
C GLU A 78 -1.59 2.28 4.58
N SER A 79 -0.61 2.12 5.43
CA SER A 79 -0.54 0.97 6.31
C SER A 79 -0.19 1.42 7.72
N PRO A 80 -0.77 0.83 8.73
CA PRO A 80 -1.80 -0.21 8.67
C PRO A 80 -3.17 0.39 8.33
N TYR A 81 -3.99 -0.40 7.66
CA TYR A 81 -5.33 0.04 7.31
C TYR A 81 -6.33 -0.80 8.08
N HIS A 82 -7.22 -0.15 8.81
CA HIS A 82 -8.21 -0.84 9.62
C HIS A 82 -9.51 -0.96 8.83
N CYS A 83 -9.90 -2.19 8.55
CA CYS A 83 -11.15 -2.43 7.84
C CYS A 83 -12.33 -2.05 8.73
N GLN A 84 -13.36 -1.57 8.12
CA GLN A 84 -14.55 -1.14 8.86
C GLN A 84 -15.53 -2.28 9.05
#